data_15d566bdef947f4f826ec7fcaf41a757
#
_entry.id   15d566bdef947f4f826ec7fcaf41a757
#
_cell.length_a   1.000
_cell.length_b   1.000
_cell.length_c   1.000
_cell.angle_alpha   90.00
_cell.angle_beta   90.00
_cell.angle_gamma   90.00
#
_symmetry.space_group_name_H-M   'P 1'
#
loop_
_entity.id
_entity.type
_entity.pdbx_description
1 polymer ?
#
loop_
_entity_poly.entity_id
_entity_poly.type
_entity_poly.pdbx_seq_one_letter_code
_entity_poly.pdbx_strand_id
1 'polypeptide(L)'
;MLEVKDATISVSKKILVQNLSLIAPDGEITCITGPEGSGKTVFLRTLMGFLPITNGFVSVDGELLTVNSAPAFRRFMCYLPQNIDKLRYQLYPVEEKQVEPDEYKVWNTLLPSAEEMPETKPLSPEEVFLLINKIIEESADKPILIADEPALHLSPELAIQLLKLLRQQAAKGKCVLIASRNPQLMAHANQVIDLNKFKL
;
A
#
# COMPACT_ATOMS: atom_id res chain seq x y z
N MET A 1 -2.30 -14.76 4.68
CA MET A 1 -1.27 -14.99 3.62
C MET A 1 -1.78 -14.46 2.28
N LEU A 2 -0.96 -13.70 1.52
CA LEU A 2 -1.28 -13.22 0.18
C LEU A 2 -0.41 -13.95 -0.85
N GLU A 3 -1.04 -14.49 -1.89
CA GLU A 3 -0.36 -15.21 -2.97
C GLU A 3 -0.63 -14.54 -4.32
N VAL A 4 0.40 -14.48 -5.15
CA VAL A 4 0.34 -14.05 -6.56
C VAL A 4 0.91 -15.18 -7.39
N LYS A 5 0.23 -15.60 -8.44
CA LYS A 5 0.68 -16.67 -9.32
C LYS A 5 0.60 -16.27 -10.79
N ASP A 6 1.75 -16.39 -11.47
CA ASP A 6 1.94 -16.16 -12.91
C ASP A 6 1.37 -14.82 -13.39
N ALA A 7 1.46 -13.80 -12.50
CA ALA A 7 0.82 -12.50 -12.71
C ALA A 7 1.49 -11.72 -13.84
N THR A 8 0.69 -11.30 -14.81
CA THR A 8 1.05 -10.31 -15.80
C THR A 8 0.20 -9.05 -15.58
N ILE A 9 0.87 -7.92 -15.42
CA ILE A 9 0.24 -6.63 -15.15
C ILE A 9 0.60 -5.66 -16.26
N SER A 10 -0.42 -5.06 -16.86
CA SER A 10 -0.27 -4.07 -17.93
C SER A 10 -1.07 -2.80 -17.65
N VAL A 11 -0.54 -1.65 -18.09
CA VAL A 11 -1.22 -0.36 -18.06
C VAL A 11 -1.10 0.28 -19.42
N SER A 12 -2.21 0.74 -19.98
CA SER A 12 -2.26 1.38 -21.30
C SER A 12 -1.54 0.56 -22.39
N LYS A 13 -1.77 -0.75 -22.43
CA LYS A 13 -1.15 -1.74 -23.35
C LYS A 13 0.36 -1.96 -23.14
N LYS A 14 0.99 -1.34 -22.14
CA LYS A 14 2.38 -1.60 -21.77
C LYS A 14 2.44 -2.62 -20.64
N ILE A 15 3.15 -3.73 -20.87
CA ILE A 15 3.44 -4.72 -19.83
C ILE A 15 4.46 -4.11 -18.86
N LEU A 16 4.14 -4.09 -17.57
CA LEU A 16 5.02 -3.62 -16.50
C LEU A 16 5.67 -4.77 -15.78
N VAL A 17 4.94 -5.87 -15.59
CA VAL A 17 5.37 -7.07 -14.88
C VAL A 17 4.83 -8.27 -15.63
N GLN A 18 5.65 -9.31 -15.85
CA GLN A 18 5.25 -10.52 -16.54
C GLN A 18 5.66 -11.77 -15.76
N ASN A 19 4.73 -12.73 -15.67
CA ASN A 19 4.93 -14.04 -15.04
C ASN A 19 5.49 -13.97 -13.60
N LEU A 20 5.07 -12.98 -12.83
CA LEU A 20 5.50 -12.83 -11.45
C LEU A 20 4.70 -13.77 -10.56
N SER A 21 5.41 -14.58 -9.80
CA SER A 21 4.83 -15.40 -8.72
C SER A 21 5.53 -15.05 -7.41
N LEU A 22 4.75 -14.84 -6.35
CA LEU A 22 5.25 -14.61 -5.00
C LEU A 22 4.22 -15.05 -3.97
N ILE A 23 4.72 -15.38 -2.79
CA ILE A 23 3.92 -15.56 -1.57
C ILE A 23 4.39 -14.51 -0.57
N ALA A 24 3.47 -13.76 0.01
CA ALA A 24 3.71 -12.89 1.15
C ALA A 24 3.08 -13.53 2.39
N PRO A 25 3.88 -14.19 3.25
CA PRO A 25 3.38 -14.93 4.40
C PRO A 25 2.87 -13.98 5.50
N ASP A 26 2.02 -14.51 6.36
CA ASP A 26 1.68 -13.86 7.62
C ASP A 26 2.89 -13.87 8.55
N GLY A 27 3.04 -12.81 9.33
CA GLY A 27 4.16 -12.66 10.26
C GLY A 27 5.47 -12.20 9.62
N GLU A 28 5.48 -11.92 8.31
CA GLU A 28 6.68 -11.54 7.57
C GLU A 28 6.53 -10.21 6.83
N ILE A 29 7.68 -9.59 6.54
CA ILE A 29 7.77 -8.40 5.69
C ILE A 29 8.28 -8.82 4.31
N THR A 30 7.44 -8.65 3.28
CA THR A 30 7.81 -8.79 1.88
C THR A 30 8.03 -7.40 1.27
N CYS A 31 9.23 -7.15 0.73
CA CYS A 31 9.58 -5.90 0.08
C CYS A 31 9.58 -6.04 -1.44
N ILE A 32 8.80 -5.23 -2.11
CA ILE A 32 8.81 -5.06 -3.56
C ILE A 32 9.72 -3.89 -3.91
N THR A 33 10.76 -4.13 -4.70
CA THR A 33 11.71 -3.10 -5.10
C THR A 33 11.79 -2.95 -6.63
N GLY A 34 12.52 -1.94 -7.06
CA GLY A 34 12.73 -1.60 -8.46
C GLY A 34 12.83 -0.09 -8.64
N PRO A 35 13.40 0.39 -9.77
CA PRO A 35 13.58 1.80 -10.03
C PRO A 35 12.25 2.56 -10.10
N GLU A 36 12.33 3.87 -10.17
CA GLU A 36 11.16 4.71 -10.45
C GLU A 36 10.52 4.32 -11.77
N GLY A 37 9.18 4.31 -11.82
CA GLY A 37 8.44 3.84 -13.00
C GLY A 37 8.49 2.31 -13.23
N SER A 38 9.04 1.51 -12.30
CA SER A 38 9.04 0.04 -12.44
C SER A 38 7.67 -0.61 -12.28
N GLY A 39 6.66 0.14 -11.81
CA GLY A 39 5.31 -0.38 -11.62
C GLY A 39 4.98 -0.82 -10.19
N LYS A 40 5.79 -0.48 -9.17
CA LYS A 40 5.54 -0.85 -7.76
C LYS A 40 4.15 -0.47 -7.28
N THR A 41 3.78 0.80 -7.42
CA THR A 41 2.43 1.29 -7.07
C THR A 41 1.33 0.58 -7.84
N VAL A 42 1.55 0.34 -9.14
CA VAL A 42 0.59 -0.39 -10.00
C VAL A 42 0.44 -1.82 -9.49
N PHE A 43 1.55 -2.47 -9.16
CA PHE A 43 1.55 -3.82 -8.58
C PHE A 43 0.75 -3.86 -7.27
N LEU A 44 1.03 -2.96 -6.31
CA LEU A 44 0.28 -2.89 -5.06
C LEU A 44 -1.22 -2.64 -5.29
N ARG A 45 -1.58 -1.75 -6.22
CA ARG A 45 -2.98 -1.48 -6.57
C ARG A 45 -3.66 -2.69 -7.19
N THR A 46 -2.93 -3.48 -7.98
CA THR A 46 -3.45 -4.74 -8.52
C THR A 46 -3.72 -5.75 -7.40
N LEU A 47 -2.83 -5.86 -6.40
CA LEU A 47 -3.01 -6.72 -5.25
C LEU A 47 -4.23 -6.33 -4.38
N MET A 48 -4.62 -5.06 -4.41
CA MET A 48 -5.83 -4.57 -3.74
C MET A 48 -7.09 -4.64 -4.63
N GLY A 49 -6.96 -5.11 -5.86
CA GLY A 49 -8.06 -5.20 -6.82
C GLY A 49 -8.55 -3.86 -7.36
N PHE A 50 -7.73 -2.80 -7.31
CA PHE A 50 -8.03 -1.53 -7.98
C PHE A 50 -7.71 -1.56 -9.47
N LEU A 51 -6.81 -2.43 -9.88
CA LEU A 51 -6.41 -2.62 -11.27
C LEU A 51 -6.56 -4.09 -11.64
N PRO A 52 -6.96 -4.39 -12.87
CA PRO A 52 -7.11 -5.77 -13.33
C PRO A 52 -5.74 -6.43 -13.49
N ILE A 53 -5.70 -7.73 -13.24
CA ILE A 53 -4.60 -8.60 -13.65
C ILE A 53 -4.86 -9.05 -15.09
N THR A 54 -3.83 -9.05 -15.93
CA THR A 54 -3.99 -9.43 -17.34
C THR A 54 -3.89 -10.95 -17.52
N ASN A 55 -3.04 -11.60 -16.73
CA ASN A 55 -2.88 -13.06 -16.68
C ASN A 55 -2.47 -13.48 -15.28
N GLY A 56 -2.72 -14.74 -14.90
CA GLY A 56 -2.48 -15.25 -13.57
C GLY A 56 -3.58 -14.87 -12.58
N PHE A 57 -3.29 -14.94 -11.29
CA PHE A 57 -4.25 -14.58 -10.24
C PHE A 57 -3.58 -14.07 -8.96
N VAL A 58 -4.39 -13.43 -8.14
CA VAL A 58 -4.09 -13.07 -6.74
C VAL A 58 -5.07 -13.79 -5.85
N SER A 59 -4.61 -14.34 -4.74
CA SER A 59 -5.46 -14.90 -3.70
C SER A 59 -5.06 -14.43 -2.31
N VAL A 60 -6.01 -14.39 -1.41
CA VAL A 60 -5.81 -14.14 0.02
C VAL A 60 -6.39 -15.31 0.77
N ASP A 61 -5.57 -16.02 1.54
CA ASP A 61 -5.94 -17.23 2.28
C ASP A 61 -6.64 -18.29 1.40
N GLY A 62 -6.19 -18.42 0.13
CA GLY A 62 -6.72 -19.35 -0.86
C GLY A 62 -7.97 -18.84 -1.60
N GLU A 63 -8.56 -17.74 -1.22
CA GLU A 63 -9.70 -17.13 -1.91
C GLU A 63 -9.24 -16.17 -3.02
N LEU A 64 -9.78 -16.34 -4.23
CA LEU A 64 -9.39 -15.55 -5.39
C LEU A 64 -9.86 -14.11 -5.29
N LEU A 65 -8.93 -13.18 -5.53
CA LEU A 65 -9.24 -11.78 -5.71
C LEU A 65 -9.80 -11.55 -7.13
N THR A 66 -11.05 -11.20 -7.21
CA THR A 66 -11.76 -10.84 -8.44
C THR A 66 -12.30 -9.42 -8.34
N VAL A 67 -12.80 -8.87 -9.45
CA VAL A 67 -13.47 -7.56 -9.44
C VAL A 67 -14.63 -7.53 -8.42
N ASN A 68 -15.39 -8.61 -8.32
CA ASN A 68 -16.55 -8.70 -7.44
C ASN A 68 -16.15 -8.87 -5.96
N SER A 69 -15.08 -9.63 -5.66
CA SER A 69 -14.62 -9.87 -4.29
C SER A 69 -13.68 -8.78 -3.75
N ALA A 70 -13.06 -7.99 -4.62
CA ALA A 70 -12.10 -6.96 -4.24
C ALA A 70 -12.57 -5.97 -3.16
N PRO A 71 -13.82 -5.47 -3.15
CA PRO A 71 -14.31 -4.59 -2.08
C PRO A 71 -14.29 -5.27 -0.71
N ALA A 72 -14.65 -6.57 -0.64
CA ALA A 72 -14.59 -7.34 0.60
C ALA A 72 -13.14 -7.52 1.08
N PHE A 73 -12.22 -7.88 0.19
CA PHE A 73 -10.81 -8.05 0.53
C PHE A 73 -10.17 -6.76 1.05
N ARG A 74 -10.50 -5.60 0.47
CA ARG A 74 -9.96 -4.30 0.95
C ARG A 74 -10.33 -3.98 2.40
N ARG A 75 -11.41 -4.53 2.94
CA ARG A 75 -11.78 -4.35 4.37
C ARG A 75 -10.74 -5.00 5.30
N PHE A 76 -10.01 -6.01 4.83
CA PHE A 76 -8.96 -6.69 5.58
C PHE A 76 -7.57 -6.10 5.32
N MET A 77 -7.46 -5.03 4.51
CA MET A 77 -6.20 -4.41 4.13
C MET A 77 -6.09 -3.01 4.72
N CYS A 78 -4.96 -2.73 5.36
CA CYS A 78 -4.50 -1.37 5.67
C CYS A 78 -3.62 -0.91 4.52
N TYR A 79 -3.85 0.26 3.97
CA TYR A 79 -3.03 0.81 2.89
C TYR A 79 -2.44 2.16 3.27
N LEU A 80 -1.11 2.25 3.18
CA LEU A 80 -0.34 3.49 3.31
C LEU A 80 0.08 3.94 1.89
N PRO A 81 -0.52 4.98 1.33
CA PRO A 81 -0.17 5.47 -0.01
C PRO A 81 1.15 6.24 -0.01
N GLN A 82 1.83 6.29 -1.15
CA GLN A 82 3.06 7.06 -1.33
C GLN A 82 2.87 8.55 -1.00
N ASN A 83 1.77 9.16 -1.43
CA ASN A 83 1.40 10.52 -1.05
C ASN A 83 0.45 10.49 0.14
N ILE A 84 1.02 10.39 1.34
CA ILE A 84 0.26 10.31 2.59
C ILE A 84 -0.35 11.65 3.00
N ASP A 85 0.15 12.78 2.49
CA ASP A 85 -0.40 14.12 2.75
C ASP A 85 -1.89 14.23 2.42
N LYS A 86 -2.36 13.44 1.47
CA LYS A 86 -3.78 13.36 1.13
C LYS A 86 -4.66 12.83 2.26
N LEU A 87 -4.08 12.17 3.26
CA LEU A 87 -4.76 11.62 4.42
C LEU A 87 -4.63 12.52 5.66
N ARG A 88 -4.11 13.75 5.52
CA ARG A 88 -3.88 14.69 6.65
C ARG A 88 -5.15 15.04 7.44
N TYR A 89 -6.34 14.94 6.83
CA TYR A 89 -7.60 15.14 7.52
C TYR A 89 -7.81 14.17 8.70
N GLN A 90 -7.10 13.04 8.72
CA GLN A 90 -7.10 12.12 9.86
C GLN A 90 -6.36 12.69 11.08
N LEU A 91 -5.34 13.55 10.85
CA LEU A 91 -4.67 14.28 11.94
C LEU A 91 -5.43 15.56 12.30
N TYR A 92 -5.96 16.23 11.31
CA TYR A 92 -6.64 17.51 11.42
C TYR A 92 -8.05 17.36 10.84
N PRO A 93 -9.04 16.88 11.64
CA PRO A 93 -10.42 16.75 11.17
C PRO A 93 -10.93 18.12 10.70
N VAL A 94 -11.33 18.21 9.46
CA VAL A 94 -12.07 19.37 8.95
C VAL A 94 -13.48 19.26 9.53
N GLU A 95 -14.03 20.32 10.15
CA GLU A 95 -15.41 20.33 10.60
C GLU A 95 -16.33 19.95 9.45
N GLU A 96 -17.06 18.84 9.62
CA GLU A 96 -17.95 18.30 8.61
C GLU A 96 -19.04 19.31 8.26
N LYS A 97 -18.96 19.86 7.06
CA LYS A 97 -20.17 20.29 6.37
C LYS A 97 -20.92 19.00 6.00
N GLN A 98 -22.09 18.79 6.60
CA GLN A 98 -22.97 17.66 6.32
C GLN A 98 -23.15 17.48 4.81
N VAL A 99 -22.47 16.50 4.24
CA VAL A 99 -22.68 16.04 2.86
C VAL A 99 -23.38 14.71 2.97
N GLU A 100 -24.59 14.63 2.43
CA GLU A 100 -25.36 13.38 2.39
C GLU A 100 -24.55 12.27 1.70
N PRO A 101 -24.53 11.04 2.22
CA PRO A 101 -23.75 9.95 1.66
C PRO A 101 -24.39 9.41 0.38
N ASP A 102 -23.88 9.79 -0.76
CA ASP A 102 -24.11 9.11 -2.02
C ASP A 102 -23.11 7.95 -2.12
N GLU A 103 -23.57 6.70 -2.07
CA GLU A 103 -22.74 5.49 -1.96
C GLU A 103 -21.68 5.33 -3.08
N TYR A 104 -21.88 5.99 -4.22
CA TYR A 104 -20.89 6.02 -5.32
C TYR A 104 -19.79 7.06 -5.12
N LYS A 105 -19.98 8.08 -4.31
CA LYS A 105 -18.99 9.13 -4.02
C LYS A 105 -17.99 8.74 -2.96
N VAL A 106 -18.27 7.75 -2.12
CA VAL A 106 -17.43 7.39 -0.96
C VAL A 106 -15.98 7.08 -1.36
N TRP A 107 -15.74 6.52 -2.54
CA TRP A 107 -14.39 6.20 -3.01
C TRP A 107 -13.67 7.34 -3.73
N ASN A 108 -14.38 8.25 -4.35
CA ASN A 108 -13.81 9.49 -4.89
C ASN A 108 -13.61 10.55 -3.79
N THR A 109 -14.38 10.48 -2.69
CA THR A 109 -14.31 11.41 -1.56
C THR A 109 -13.17 11.03 -0.59
N LEU A 110 -12.68 9.77 -0.61
CA LEU A 110 -11.45 9.40 0.11
C LEU A 110 -10.18 10.01 -0.49
N LEU A 111 -10.28 10.58 -1.69
CA LEU A 111 -9.24 11.40 -2.31
C LEU A 111 -9.91 12.67 -2.80
N PRO A 112 -9.92 13.77 -2.01
CA PRO A 112 -10.39 15.06 -2.50
C PRO A 112 -9.69 15.38 -3.83
N SER A 113 -10.43 15.90 -4.81
CA SER A 113 -9.86 16.36 -6.07
C SER A 113 -8.76 17.38 -5.75
N ALA A 114 -7.67 17.34 -6.52
CA ALA A 114 -6.50 18.21 -6.29
C ALA A 114 -6.85 19.72 -6.32
N GLU A 115 -8.05 20.08 -6.77
CA GLU A 115 -8.55 21.46 -6.94
C GLU A 115 -9.25 22.03 -5.69
N GLU A 116 -9.63 21.17 -4.71
CA GLU A 116 -10.41 21.60 -3.52
C GLU A 116 -9.58 21.67 -2.22
N MET A 117 -8.29 21.35 -2.26
CA MET A 117 -7.45 21.48 -1.08
C MET A 117 -6.86 22.89 -1.02
N PRO A 118 -7.06 23.63 0.08
CA PRO A 118 -6.30 24.86 0.29
C PRO A 118 -4.81 24.53 0.20
N GLU A 119 -3.99 25.46 -0.33
CA GLU A 119 -2.52 25.35 -0.34
C GLU A 119 -2.01 25.16 1.09
N THR A 120 -1.97 23.93 1.53
CA THR A 120 -1.51 23.58 2.89
C THR A 120 -0.03 23.27 2.79
N LYS A 121 0.74 23.82 3.72
CA LYS A 121 2.15 23.48 3.91
C LYS A 121 2.33 21.96 3.92
N PRO A 122 3.33 21.39 3.21
CA PRO A 122 3.63 19.96 3.28
C PRO A 122 3.80 19.52 4.73
N LEU A 123 3.38 18.29 5.06
CA LEU A 123 3.59 17.71 6.38
C LEU A 123 5.09 17.61 6.67
N SER A 124 5.49 17.90 7.91
CA SER A 124 6.85 17.60 8.37
C SER A 124 7.07 16.09 8.45
N PRO A 125 8.34 15.62 8.43
CA PRO A 125 8.63 14.19 8.61
C PRO A 125 8.00 13.59 9.88
N GLU A 126 7.93 14.35 10.96
CA GLU A 126 7.32 13.96 12.23
C GLU A 126 5.80 13.80 12.10
N GLU A 127 5.14 14.74 11.42
CA GLU A 127 3.70 14.67 11.14
C GLU A 127 3.37 13.50 10.22
N VAL A 128 4.20 13.24 9.20
CA VAL A 128 4.08 12.05 8.34
C VAL A 128 4.18 10.78 9.17
N PHE A 129 5.15 10.69 10.07
CA PHE A 129 5.32 9.52 10.92
C PHE A 129 4.15 9.34 11.90
N LEU A 130 3.64 10.42 12.50
CA LEU A 130 2.44 10.38 13.35
C LEU A 130 1.23 9.89 12.58
N LEU A 131 1.04 10.34 11.34
CA LEU A 131 -0.06 9.92 10.49
C LEU A 131 0.03 8.43 10.15
N ILE A 132 1.23 7.94 9.81
CA ILE A 132 1.48 6.51 9.59
C ILE A 132 1.09 5.69 10.82
N ASN A 133 1.55 6.10 12.03
CA ASN A 133 1.23 5.42 13.27
C ASN A 133 -0.29 5.37 13.49
N LYS A 134 -0.97 6.51 13.35
CA LYS A 134 -2.41 6.60 13.53
C LYS A 134 -3.17 5.65 12.59
N ILE A 135 -2.84 5.64 11.30
CA ILE A 135 -3.49 4.76 10.31
C ILE A 135 -3.28 3.28 10.67
N ILE A 136 -2.07 2.92 11.11
CA ILE A 136 -1.75 1.54 11.51
C ILE A 136 -2.52 1.15 12.78
N GLU A 137 -2.63 2.05 13.76
CA GLU A 137 -3.40 1.82 15.00
C GLU A 137 -4.89 1.66 14.73
N GLU A 138 -5.48 2.54 13.91
CA GLU A 138 -6.89 2.46 13.48
C GLU A 138 -7.19 1.21 12.63
N SER A 139 -6.15 0.59 12.08
CA SER A 139 -6.22 -0.64 11.29
C SER A 139 -5.66 -1.86 12.06
N ALA A 140 -5.72 -1.85 13.39
CA ALA A 140 -5.14 -2.91 14.22
C ALA A 140 -5.77 -4.29 13.96
N ASP A 141 -7.05 -4.33 13.63
CA ASP A 141 -7.85 -5.51 13.30
C ASP A 141 -7.58 -6.09 11.90
N LYS A 142 -6.94 -5.31 11.01
CA LYS A 142 -6.69 -5.74 9.63
C LYS A 142 -5.45 -6.62 9.54
N PRO A 143 -5.57 -7.84 8.97
CA PRO A 143 -4.45 -8.80 8.91
C PRO A 143 -3.40 -8.46 7.84
N ILE A 144 -3.70 -7.59 6.87
CA ILE A 144 -2.78 -7.25 5.79
C ILE A 144 -2.43 -5.76 5.84
N LEU A 145 -1.14 -5.45 5.87
CA LEU A 145 -0.61 -4.10 5.78
C LEU A 145 0.16 -3.92 4.47
N ILE A 146 -0.30 -3.01 3.63
CA ILE A 146 0.33 -2.65 2.36
C ILE A 146 0.83 -1.21 2.44
N ALA A 147 2.11 -0.97 2.11
CA ALA A 147 2.69 0.37 2.17
C ALA A 147 3.48 0.70 0.90
N ASP A 148 3.18 1.83 0.28
CA ASP A 148 3.83 2.32 -0.93
C ASP A 148 4.82 3.44 -0.59
N GLU A 149 6.13 3.15 -0.70
CA GLU A 149 7.27 4.03 -0.37
C GLU A 149 7.11 4.74 0.99
N PRO A 150 6.81 4.01 2.08
CA PRO A 150 6.39 4.62 3.36
C PRO A 150 7.50 5.45 4.05
N ALA A 151 8.76 5.30 3.65
CA ALA A 151 9.88 6.06 4.18
C ALA A 151 10.28 7.27 3.31
N LEU A 152 9.55 7.55 2.21
CA LEU A 152 9.97 8.54 1.21
C LEU A 152 10.13 9.95 1.78
N HIS A 153 9.29 10.33 2.74
CA HIS A 153 9.26 11.67 3.34
C HIS A 153 9.74 11.68 4.80
N LEU A 154 10.40 10.61 5.25
CA LEU A 154 10.91 10.48 6.61
C LEU A 154 12.40 10.80 6.70
N SER A 155 12.84 11.33 7.86
CA SER A 155 14.25 11.39 8.19
C SER A 155 14.84 9.97 8.37
N PRO A 156 16.17 9.78 8.30
CA PRO A 156 16.78 8.48 8.55
C PRO A 156 16.39 7.86 9.91
N GLU A 157 16.28 8.69 10.93
CA GLU A 157 15.90 8.28 12.30
C GLU A 157 14.45 7.78 12.34
N LEU A 158 13.54 8.50 11.68
CA LEU A 158 12.13 8.12 11.57
C LEU A 158 11.94 6.90 10.69
N ALA A 159 12.76 6.72 9.65
CA ALA A 159 12.76 5.50 8.84
C ALA A 159 13.14 4.25 9.67
N ILE A 160 14.06 4.38 10.63
CA ILE A 160 14.39 3.30 11.57
C ILE A 160 13.21 3.02 12.51
N GLN A 161 12.52 4.06 12.98
CA GLN A 161 11.34 3.88 13.82
C GLN A 161 10.18 3.22 13.04
N LEU A 162 9.98 3.63 11.78
CA LEU A 162 9.03 2.97 10.89
C LEU A 162 9.35 1.48 10.70
N LEU A 163 10.61 1.13 10.49
CA LEU A 163 11.03 -0.26 10.39
C LEU A 163 10.68 -1.06 11.64
N LYS A 164 10.92 -0.50 12.83
CA LYS A 164 10.52 -1.14 14.11
C LYS A 164 9.00 -1.34 14.16
N LEU A 165 8.24 -0.34 13.76
CA LEU A 165 6.77 -0.42 13.71
C LEU A 165 6.29 -1.52 12.76
N LEU A 166 6.83 -1.59 11.54
CA LEU A 166 6.47 -2.64 10.56
C LEU A 166 6.81 -4.04 11.08
N ARG A 167 7.96 -4.20 11.75
CA ARG A 167 8.33 -5.46 12.40
C ARG A 167 7.39 -5.84 13.54
N GLN A 168 6.94 -4.87 14.32
CA GLN A 168 5.93 -5.12 15.35
C GLN A 168 4.60 -5.58 14.75
N GLN A 169 4.20 -5.02 13.61
CA GLN A 169 2.99 -5.48 12.93
C GLN A 169 3.16 -6.91 12.38
N ALA A 170 4.29 -7.24 11.78
CA ALA A 170 4.60 -8.59 11.37
C ALA A 170 4.62 -9.56 12.57
N ALA A 171 5.29 -9.21 13.67
CA ALA A 171 5.31 -10.02 14.89
C ALA A 171 3.93 -10.28 15.51
N LYS A 172 2.93 -9.42 15.22
CA LYS A 172 1.52 -9.65 15.56
C LYS A 172 0.80 -10.59 14.59
N GLY A 173 1.52 -11.19 13.63
CA GLY A 173 0.97 -12.12 12.65
C GLY A 173 0.43 -11.46 11.37
N LYS A 174 0.60 -10.15 11.16
CA LYS A 174 0.14 -9.50 9.93
C LYS A 174 1.04 -9.87 8.74
N CYS A 175 0.43 -10.04 7.58
CA CYS A 175 1.13 -10.02 6.29
C CYS A 175 1.51 -8.57 5.96
N VAL A 176 2.81 -8.25 5.95
CA VAL A 176 3.31 -6.89 5.69
C VAL A 176 3.96 -6.84 4.31
N LEU A 177 3.37 -6.10 3.38
CA LEU A 177 3.87 -5.91 2.03
C LEU A 177 4.26 -4.45 1.82
N ILE A 178 5.52 -4.19 1.53
CA ILE A 178 6.01 -2.83 1.28
C ILE A 178 6.58 -2.70 -0.12
N ALA A 179 6.30 -1.59 -0.80
CA ALA A 179 7.06 -1.18 -1.96
C ALA A 179 8.10 -0.15 -1.52
N SER A 180 9.39 -0.40 -1.72
CA SER A 180 10.41 0.54 -1.27
C SER A 180 11.71 0.44 -2.05
N ARG A 181 12.42 1.58 -2.12
CA ARG A 181 13.81 1.71 -2.56
C ARG A 181 14.76 2.00 -1.39
N ASN A 182 14.22 2.15 -0.19
CA ASN A 182 15.03 2.42 0.99
C ASN A 182 15.89 1.20 1.35
N PRO A 183 17.24 1.31 1.36
CA PRO A 183 18.13 0.17 1.61
C PRO A 183 17.90 -0.45 2.98
N GLN A 184 17.56 0.34 4.00
CA GLN A 184 17.31 -0.17 5.35
C GLN A 184 16.06 -1.04 5.41
N LEU A 185 14.97 -0.59 4.77
CA LEU A 185 13.73 -1.38 4.70
C LEU A 185 13.96 -2.67 3.91
N MET A 186 14.71 -2.60 2.79
CA MET A 186 15.06 -3.78 1.99
C MET A 186 15.91 -4.78 2.77
N ALA A 187 16.97 -4.30 3.45
CA ALA A 187 17.89 -5.15 4.20
C ALA A 187 17.23 -5.89 5.38
N HIS A 188 16.09 -5.39 5.83
CA HIS A 188 15.38 -5.92 6.98
C HIS A 188 14.04 -6.61 6.65
N ALA A 189 13.72 -6.72 5.37
CA ALA A 189 12.60 -7.54 4.89
C ALA A 189 12.98 -9.03 4.91
N ASN A 190 12.00 -9.91 5.16
CA ASN A 190 12.19 -11.34 5.11
C ASN A 190 12.38 -11.81 3.65
N GLN A 191 11.69 -11.13 2.71
CA GLN A 191 11.79 -11.40 1.29
C GLN A 191 11.87 -10.08 0.50
N VAL A 192 12.70 -10.06 -0.55
CA VAL A 192 12.83 -8.91 -1.47
C VAL A 192 12.60 -9.37 -2.90
N ILE A 193 11.63 -8.75 -3.56
CA ILE A 193 11.25 -9.01 -4.95
C ILE A 193 11.58 -7.78 -5.80
N ASP A 194 12.52 -7.93 -6.72
CA ASP A 194 12.87 -6.87 -7.69
C ASP A 194 12.01 -7.01 -8.95
N LEU A 195 11.12 -6.03 -9.18
CA LEU A 195 10.24 -6.03 -10.34
C LEU A 195 10.97 -5.93 -11.67
N ASN A 196 12.22 -5.46 -11.71
CA ASN A 196 12.99 -5.44 -12.95
C ASN A 196 13.27 -6.84 -13.51
N LYS A 197 13.33 -7.86 -12.65
CA LYS A 197 13.55 -9.25 -13.08
C LYS A 197 12.35 -9.82 -13.84
N PHE A 198 11.21 -9.15 -13.82
CA PHE A 198 9.94 -9.56 -14.41
C PHE A 198 9.48 -8.62 -15.53
N LYS A 199 10.38 -7.78 -16.05
CA LYS A 199 10.15 -6.97 -17.26
C LYS A 199 10.55 -7.75 -18.51
N LEU A 200 9.90 -7.41 -19.63
CA LEU A 200 10.34 -7.81 -20.97
C LEU A 200 11.58 -7.03 -21.40
#